data_31e9b9d07ac071eb97724daf0f70c679
#
_entry.id   31e9b9d07ac071eb97724daf0f70c679
#
_cell.length_a   1.000
_cell.length_b   1.000
_cell.length_c   1.000
_cell.angle_alpha   90.00
_cell.angle_beta   90.00
_cell.angle_gamma   90.00
#
_symmetry.space_group_name_H-M   'P 1'
#
loop_
_entity.id
_entity.type
_entity.pdbx_description
1 polymer ?
#
loop_
_entity_poly.entity_id
_entity_poly.type
_entity_poly.pdbx_seq_one_letter_code
_entity_poly.pdbx_strand_id
1 'polypeptide(L)'
;MSKKKLVSILLSAVLCFGMLGSTFSASAAYVSVHLTKNQAVNSSSNVYGTFKYFWGTNSKSSKHSVYYIARYKHNGVWYTGGSTLLAAGREIDEAHAIKTERLDYETDWFLKLNPKGAGTKDCDAWGYMKNA
;
A
#
# COMPACT_ATOMS: atom_id res chain seq x y z
N MET A 1 -10.20 -27.39 -9.50
CA MET A 1 -10.35 -27.45 -9.27
C MET A 1 -10.32 -27.47 -9.38
N SER A 2 -10.12 -27.18 -9.47
CA SER A 2 -10.13 -27.10 -9.28
C SER A 2 -9.83 -26.92 -9.14
N LYS A 3 -9.44 -26.61 -9.18
CA LYS A 3 -9.21 -26.41 -8.84
C LYS A 3 -8.56 -25.96 -8.72
N LYS A 4 -8.17 -25.78 -8.89
CA LYS A 4 -7.68 -25.41 -8.61
C LYS A 4 -7.38 -24.65 -8.74
N LYS A 5 -7.33 -24.48 -8.90
CA LYS A 5 -7.21 -23.95 -8.81
C LYS A 5 -7.26 -23.32 -8.53
N LEU A 6 -7.23 -23.07 -8.55
CA LEU A 6 -7.38 -22.63 -8.02
C LEU A 6 -6.98 -22.13 -7.65
N VAL A 7 -6.59 -22.02 -7.63
CA VAL A 7 -6.28 -21.59 -6.99
C VAL A 7 -5.72 -20.81 -7.01
N SER A 8 -5.41 -20.67 -7.10
CA SER A 8 -5.08 -20.12 -6.86
C SER A 8 -5.10 -19.33 -7.00
N ILE A 9 -5.17 -19.11 -6.86
CA ILE A 9 -5.36 -18.72 -6.58
C ILE A 9 -5.36 -18.19 -6.27
N LEU A 10 -5.12 -18.01 -6.16
CA LEU A 10 -5.31 -17.86 -5.58
C LEU A 10 -5.07 -17.40 -5.28
N LEU A 11 -4.60 -17.24 -5.34
CA LEU A 11 -4.50 -17.04 -4.82
C LEU A 11 -4.49 -16.24 -4.76
N SER A 12 -4.24 -16.03 -4.85
CA SER A 12 -4.42 -15.56 -4.48
C SER A 12 -4.72 -14.97 -4.36
N ALA A 13 -4.73 -14.79 -4.34
CA ALA A 13 -5.17 -14.63 -3.83
C ALA A 13 -5.46 -14.31 -3.53
N VAL A 14 -5.29 -14.16 -3.64
CA VAL A 14 -5.65 -14.25 -3.04
C VAL A 14 -5.87 -14.00 -2.71
N LEU A 15 -5.82 -13.86 -2.72
CA LEU A 15 -6.15 -14.02 -2.21
C LEU A 15 -6.74 -13.99 -1.99
N CYS A 16 -6.70 -13.82 -2.03
CA CYS A 16 -7.31 -14.18 -1.67
C CYS A 16 -7.86 -14.30 -1.53
N PHE A 17 -8.15 -14.37 -1.33
CA PHE A 17 -8.79 -14.92 -0.93
C PHE A 17 -9.34 -15.24 -0.44
N GLY A 18 -9.44 -15.47 -0.26
CA GLY A 18 -10.01 -15.81 0.50
C GLY A 18 -10.25 -16.23 0.91
N MET A 19 -10.57 -16.63 1.47
CA MET A 19 -10.88 -16.98 2.16
C MET A 19 -11.20 -17.66 2.76
N LEU A 20 -11.44 -17.98 3.21
CA LEU A 20 -11.81 -18.52 3.88
C LEU A 20 -11.86 -18.47 4.94
N GLY A 21 -12.20 -18.11 5.47
CA GLY A 21 -12.28 -17.86 6.53
C GLY A 21 -11.71 -17.82 7.42
N SER A 22 -11.74 -17.70 7.94
CA SER A 22 -11.41 -17.77 8.79
C SER A 22 -10.58 -17.19 9.39
N THR A 23 -10.24 -17.45 9.86
CA THR A 23 -9.44 -17.12 10.62
C THR A 23 -8.28 -16.68 10.07
N PHE A 24 -8.22 -16.07 9.23
CA PHE A 24 -7.13 -15.61 8.88
C PHE A 24 -6.51 -14.79 9.73
N SER A 25 -5.37 -14.73 9.93
CA SER A 25 -4.59 -13.94 10.73
C SER A 25 -4.61 -12.55 10.25
N ALA A 26 -5.00 -11.65 11.08
CA ALA A 26 -4.95 -10.26 10.75
C ALA A 26 -3.53 -9.79 10.52
N SER A 27 -2.56 -10.44 11.14
CA SER A 27 -1.18 -10.06 10.97
C SER A 27 -0.67 -10.30 9.56
N ALA A 28 -1.37 -11.15 8.79
CA ALA A 28 -0.99 -11.39 7.42
C ALA A 28 -1.55 -10.33 6.46
N ALA A 29 -2.38 -9.44 6.94
CA ALA A 29 -3.03 -8.49 6.07
C ALA A 29 -2.04 -7.50 5.48
N TYR A 30 -2.09 -7.34 4.18
CA TYR A 30 -1.39 -6.26 3.53
C TYR A 30 -2.20 -5.80 2.33
N VAL A 31 -1.89 -4.61 1.83
CA VAL A 31 -2.55 -4.02 0.69
C VAL A 31 -1.52 -3.50 -0.28
N SER A 32 -1.93 -3.35 -1.53
CA SER A 32 -1.10 -2.75 -2.54
C SER A 32 -1.87 -1.67 -3.27
N VAL A 33 -1.15 -0.79 -3.94
CA VAL A 33 -1.74 0.25 -4.77
C VAL A 33 -0.86 0.44 -5.99
N HIS A 34 -1.48 0.56 -7.17
CA HIS A 34 -0.77 0.84 -8.41
C HIS A 34 -1.21 2.20 -8.91
N LEU A 35 -0.27 3.11 -9.02
CA LEU A 35 -0.49 4.41 -9.62
C LEU A 35 -0.12 4.30 -11.09
N THR A 36 -1.11 4.46 -11.98
CA THR A 36 -0.88 4.40 -13.42
C THR A 36 -0.63 5.78 -14.00
N LYS A 37 -0.13 5.83 -15.23
CA LYS A 37 0.23 7.10 -15.87
C LYS A 37 -0.96 8.02 -16.12
N ASN A 38 -2.17 7.50 -16.05
CA ASN A 38 -3.37 8.31 -16.24
C ASN A 38 -3.92 8.88 -14.94
N GLN A 39 -3.29 8.57 -13.82
CA GLN A 39 -3.80 8.98 -12.50
C GLN A 39 -2.91 10.03 -11.87
N ALA A 40 -3.52 11.03 -11.26
CA ALA A 40 -2.81 12.02 -10.47
C ALA A 40 -2.62 11.57 -9.02
N VAL A 41 -3.34 10.54 -8.60
CA VAL A 41 -3.27 9.96 -7.25
C VAL A 41 -3.98 8.61 -7.24
N ASN A 42 -3.53 7.71 -6.40
CA ASN A 42 -4.28 6.49 -6.11
C ASN A 42 -3.99 6.06 -4.69
N SER A 43 -4.93 5.35 -4.09
CA SER A 43 -4.83 4.90 -2.69
C SER A 43 -5.22 3.44 -2.59
N SER A 44 -4.61 2.75 -1.64
CA SER A 44 -4.96 1.37 -1.33
C SER A 44 -6.28 1.30 -0.58
N SER A 45 -6.81 0.09 -0.40
CA SER A 45 -7.86 -0.15 0.58
C SER A 45 -7.26 -0.04 1.98
N ASN A 46 -8.12 -0.09 2.99
CA ASN A 46 -7.69 0.09 4.38
C ASN A 46 -7.12 -1.17 5.00
N VAL A 47 -6.18 -1.01 5.91
CA VAL A 47 -5.66 -2.07 6.78
C VAL A 47 -5.73 -1.56 8.21
N TYR A 48 -6.31 -2.34 9.11
CA TYR A 48 -6.51 -1.95 10.50
C TYR A 48 -5.27 -2.27 11.35
N GLY A 49 -4.95 -1.44 12.30
CA GLY A 49 -3.84 -1.69 13.22
C GLY A 49 -3.29 -0.42 13.87
N THR A 50 -2.20 -0.59 14.64
CA THR A 50 -1.59 0.51 15.41
C THR A 50 -0.43 1.16 14.68
N PHE A 51 0.22 0.47 13.75
CA PHE A 51 1.27 1.00 12.90
C PHE A 51 1.45 0.09 11.71
N LYS A 52 2.20 0.56 10.71
CA LYS A 52 2.38 -0.16 9.46
C LYS A 52 3.82 -0.12 9.01
N TYR A 53 4.17 -1.04 8.11
CA TYR A 53 5.37 -0.95 7.29
C TYR A 53 4.92 -0.70 5.86
N PHE A 54 5.63 0.15 5.12
CA PHE A 54 5.31 0.39 3.72
C PHE A 54 6.58 0.49 2.88
N TRP A 55 6.45 0.17 1.60
CA TRP A 55 7.54 0.16 0.64
C TRP A 55 6.97 0.29 -0.76
N GLY A 56 7.83 0.38 -1.76
CA GLY A 56 7.33 0.47 -3.12
C GLY A 56 8.40 0.76 -4.16
N THR A 57 7.95 0.90 -5.40
CA THR A 57 8.79 1.09 -6.57
C THR A 57 8.23 2.21 -7.43
N ASN A 58 9.08 3.13 -7.85
CA ASN A 58 8.71 4.12 -8.86
C ASN A 58 9.47 3.77 -10.15
N SER A 59 8.72 3.45 -11.21
CA SER A 59 9.30 2.97 -12.47
C SER A 59 10.25 4.00 -13.08
N LYS A 60 11.25 3.52 -13.83
CA LYS A 60 12.11 4.39 -14.61
C LYS A 60 11.34 5.21 -15.61
N SER A 61 10.20 4.71 -16.09
CA SER A 61 9.38 5.40 -17.08
C SER A 61 8.55 6.53 -16.50
N SER A 62 8.53 6.66 -15.17
CA SER A 62 7.81 7.75 -14.52
C SER A 62 8.48 9.09 -14.83
N LYS A 63 7.68 10.12 -14.98
CA LYS A 63 8.22 11.45 -15.28
C LYS A 63 8.45 12.28 -14.05
N HIS A 64 8.02 11.81 -12.89
CA HIS A 64 8.11 12.56 -11.64
C HIS A 64 8.43 11.63 -10.49
N SER A 65 8.97 12.20 -9.41
CA SER A 65 9.05 11.51 -8.13
C SER A 65 7.64 11.28 -7.60
N VAL A 66 7.47 10.25 -6.78
CA VAL A 66 6.16 9.91 -6.20
C VAL A 66 6.27 9.90 -4.68
N TYR A 67 5.34 10.55 -4.02
CA TYR A 67 5.20 10.48 -2.57
C TYR A 67 4.43 9.21 -2.22
N TYR A 68 4.93 8.47 -1.24
CA TYR A 68 4.28 7.31 -0.64
C TYR A 68 3.91 7.74 0.76
N ILE A 69 2.60 7.85 1.04
CA ILE A 69 2.10 8.46 2.26
C ILE A 69 1.18 7.48 2.96
N ALA A 70 1.59 7.04 4.16
CA ALA A 70 0.75 6.19 4.99
C ALA A 70 -0.14 7.10 5.86
N ARG A 71 -1.46 6.93 5.72
CA ARG A 71 -2.46 7.77 6.39
C ARG A 71 -3.27 6.94 7.37
N TYR A 72 -3.62 7.52 8.51
CA TYR A 72 -4.48 6.86 9.48
C TYR A 72 -5.63 7.77 9.90
N LYS A 73 -6.70 7.15 10.40
CA LYS A 73 -7.90 7.88 10.79
C LYS A 73 -7.96 8.03 12.30
N HIS A 74 -8.30 9.23 12.77
CA HIS A 74 -8.51 9.49 14.18
C HIS A 74 -9.66 10.47 14.33
N ASN A 75 -10.71 10.05 15.04
CA ASN A 75 -11.91 10.87 15.23
C ASN A 75 -12.49 11.39 13.91
N GLY A 76 -12.53 10.53 12.91
CA GLY A 76 -13.10 10.88 11.61
C GLY A 76 -12.21 11.71 10.70
N VAL A 77 -10.98 12.02 11.12
CA VAL A 77 -10.03 12.84 10.36
C VAL A 77 -8.81 12.00 9.99
N TRP A 78 -8.29 12.19 8.78
CA TRP A 78 -7.11 11.48 8.31
C TRP A 78 -5.83 12.26 8.58
N TYR A 79 -4.81 11.58 9.08
CA TYR A 79 -3.50 12.14 9.41
C TYR A 79 -2.41 11.35 8.70
N THR A 80 -1.22 11.93 8.57
CA THR A 80 -0.06 11.24 8.01
C THR A 80 0.75 10.59 9.12
N GLY A 81 0.95 9.28 9.02
CA GLY A 81 1.77 8.52 9.97
C GLY A 81 3.17 8.21 9.47
N GLY A 82 3.44 8.45 8.20
CA GLY A 82 4.75 8.25 7.61
C GLY A 82 4.71 8.54 6.12
N SER A 83 5.83 8.97 5.56
CA SER A 83 5.91 9.23 4.13
C SER A 83 7.34 9.12 3.62
N THR A 84 7.48 8.93 2.32
CA THR A 84 8.76 8.98 1.64
C THR A 84 8.55 9.45 0.21
N LEU A 85 9.61 9.92 -0.41
CA LEU A 85 9.58 10.37 -1.81
C LEU A 85 10.57 9.51 -2.58
N LEU A 86 10.10 8.85 -3.65
CA LEU A 86 10.96 8.05 -4.51
C LEU A 86 11.05 8.69 -5.88
N ALA A 87 12.26 8.97 -6.31
CA ALA A 87 12.51 9.43 -7.67
C ALA A 87 12.25 8.30 -8.68
N ALA A 88 12.05 8.64 -9.94
CA ALA A 88 11.85 7.64 -10.99
C ALA A 88 13.03 6.66 -11.01
N GLY A 89 12.75 5.38 -11.11
CA GLY A 89 13.74 4.31 -11.11
C GLY A 89 14.23 3.87 -9.74
N ARG A 90 13.67 4.43 -8.67
CA ARG A 90 14.06 4.05 -7.31
C ARG A 90 13.05 3.12 -6.69
N GLU A 91 13.52 2.34 -5.72
CA GLU A 91 12.63 1.45 -4.98
C GLU A 91 13.08 1.31 -3.53
N ILE A 92 12.14 0.95 -2.67
CA ILE A 92 12.40 0.46 -1.32
C ILE A 92 11.75 -0.91 -1.30
N ASP A 93 12.51 -1.97 -1.03
CA ASP A 93 11.95 -3.32 -0.98
C ASP A 93 11.39 -3.62 0.40
N GLU A 94 10.73 -4.75 0.52
CA GLU A 94 10.08 -5.13 1.77
C GLU A 94 11.07 -5.28 2.92
N ALA A 95 12.29 -5.75 2.65
CA ALA A 95 13.29 -5.92 3.69
C ALA A 95 13.75 -4.59 4.29
N HIS A 96 13.54 -3.49 3.56
CA HIS A 96 13.90 -2.14 4.01
C HIS A 96 12.66 -1.27 4.19
N ALA A 97 11.51 -1.87 4.42
CA ALA A 97 10.24 -1.15 4.54
C ALA A 97 10.30 -0.06 5.61
N ILE A 98 9.61 1.03 5.35
CA ILE A 98 9.57 2.16 6.26
C ILE A 98 8.50 1.89 7.31
N LYS A 99 8.85 2.09 8.59
CA LYS A 99 7.92 1.94 9.68
C LYS A 99 7.25 3.27 9.95
N THR A 100 5.92 3.26 10.06
CA THR A 100 5.16 4.47 10.41
C THR A 100 5.28 4.75 11.90
N GLU A 101 4.77 5.89 12.35
CA GLU A 101 4.63 6.12 13.78
C GLU A 101 3.71 5.05 14.37
N ARG A 102 3.89 4.76 15.64
CA ARG A 102 3.05 3.81 16.38
C ARG A 102 2.02 4.59 17.17
N LEU A 103 0.75 4.22 16.97
CA LEU A 103 -0.34 4.81 17.74
C LEU A 103 -0.61 3.96 18.98
N ASP A 104 -1.28 4.52 19.97
CA ASP A 104 -1.69 3.78 21.16
C ASP A 104 -3.13 3.26 21.03
N TYR A 105 -3.67 3.23 19.82
CA TYR A 105 -4.97 2.69 19.51
C TYR A 105 -4.93 2.07 18.11
N GLU A 106 -5.90 1.20 17.80
CA GLU A 106 -6.03 0.60 16.48
C GLU A 106 -6.98 1.43 15.62
N THR A 107 -6.65 1.60 14.37
CA THR A 107 -7.47 2.37 13.44
C THR A 107 -7.21 1.92 12.01
N ASP A 108 -7.98 2.46 11.07
CA ASP A 108 -7.79 2.20 9.65
C ASP A 108 -6.63 3.00 9.12
N TRP A 109 -5.81 2.35 8.28
CA TRP A 109 -4.71 2.98 7.56
C TRP A 109 -4.86 2.70 6.08
N PHE A 110 -4.36 3.58 5.24
CA PHE A 110 -4.20 3.30 3.82
C PHE A 110 -2.91 3.92 3.30
N LEU A 111 -2.45 3.44 2.14
CA LEU A 111 -1.26 3.97 1.49
C LEU A 111 -1.69 4.79 0.27
N LYS A 112 -1.23 6.03 0.20
CA LYS A 112 -1.53 6.94 -0.90
C LYS A 112 -0.28 7.17 -1.72
N LEU A 113 -0.39 7.05 -3.04
CA LEU A 113 0.67 7.39 -3.97
C LEU A 113 0.28 8.68 -4.70
N ASN A 114 1.16 9.67 -4.63
CA ASN A 114 0.88 10.99 -5.17
C ASN A 114 2.12 11.54 -5.86
N PRO A 115 2.12 11.70 -7.19
CA PRO A 115 3.24 12.31 -7.88
C PRO A 115 3.54 13.70 -7.34
N LYS A 116 4.81 14.06 -7.32
CA LYS A 116 5.24 15.37 -6.86
C LYS A 116 4.69 16.44 -7.81
N GLY A 117 4.03 17.43 -7.27
CA GLY A 117 3.35 18.46 -8.05
C GLY A 117 1.86 18.20 -8.10
N ALA A 118 1.04 19.20 -7.73
CA ALA A 118 -0.41 19.04 -7.65
C ALA A 118 -0.99 18.70 -9.02
N GLY A 119 -1.80 17.63 -9.08
CA GLY A 119 -2.47 17.22 -10.32
C GLY A 119 -1.56 16.60 -11.36
N THR A 120 -0.30 16.30 -11.00
CA THR A 120 0.66 15.72 -11.93
C THR A 120 0.33 14.26 -12.23
N LYS A 121 0.50 13.86 -13.48
CA LYS A 121 0.31 12.48 -13.95
C LYS A 121 1.63 11.92 -14.50
N ASP A 122 1.54 10.88 -15.31
CA ASP A 122 2.68 10.27 -16.01
C ASP A 122 3.66 9.55 -15.12
N CYS A 123 3.17 8.95 -14.05
CA CYS A 123 3.96 8.08 -13.20
C CYS A 123 3.38 6.67 -13.19
N ASP A 124 4.27 5.68 -13.13
CA ASP A 124 3.92 4.29 -12.99
C ASP A 124 4.62 3.80 -11.73
N ALA A 125 3.87 3.59 -10.67
CA ALA A 125 4.43 3.26 -9.37
C ALA A 125 3.57 2.26 -8.62
N TRP A 126 4.24 1.43 -7.82
CA TRP A 126 3.59 0.45 -6.95
C TRP A 126 3.93 0.75 -5.51
N GLY A 127 2.96 0.63 -4.64
CA GLY A 127 3.16 0.75 -3.21
C GLY A 127 2.53 -0.42 -2.47
N TYR A 128 3.11 -0.75 -1.32
CA TYR A 128 2.67 -1.86 -0.48
C TYR A 128 2.71 -1.43 0.97
N MET A 129 1.76 -1.93 1.75
CA MET A 129 1.71 -1.65 3.17
C MET A 129 1.19 -2.87 3.91
N LYS A 130 1.79 -3.18 5.05
CA LYS A 130 1.39 -4.34 5.85
C LYS A 130 1.46 -4.05 7.34
N ASN A 131 0.80 -4.88 8.11
CA ASN A 131 0.96 -4.92 9.56
C ASN A 131 2.34 -5.45 9.93
N ALA A 132 2.80 -5.09 11.08
CA ALA A 132 4.07 -5.56 11.58
C ALA A 132 4.03 -7.04 11.96
#